data_3e7745e7295b3921688ba19df82c0efa
#
_entry.id   3e7745e7295b3921688ba19df82c0efa
#
_cell.length_a   1.000
_cell.length_b   1.000
_cell.length_c   1.000
_cell.angle_alpha   90.00
_cell.angle_beta   90.00
_cell.angle_gamma   90.00
#
_symmetry.space_group_name_H-M   'P 1'
#
loop_
_entity.id
_entity.type
_entity.pdbx_description
1 polymer ?
#
loop_
_entity_poly.entity_id
_entity_poly.type
_entity_poly.pdbx_seq_one_letter_code
_entity_poly.pdbx_strand_id
1 'polypeptide(L)'
;MFRNPIPFKFATFFLSVFIMMGGWAYADDFSESEFFEESNGTEDSPGYSFENEKSFKERNNFFDSNLNDLKITDSRTYTSSPRKRERLRDSQNRLNFDRDYFYGIFSDIAYTATSPLRWDDSDWMTAAWIAGGTSLFFILDEEIRDGFEDNRSSTIDDVSEFFERFGNGAISLPALGAFYLYGYFGENAKAERTALIAVESFLVTGLFTTVLKATAGRHRPSTGDSATSFDGFTTDHGSFPSGHTSTVFAIATVIANEYEDVPYIEPISYGIATMTGLSRINDEKHWASDVFLGAALGYFTSKTLLRLHSDKKGQHFTIYPRVDRNGGGIVLGKRF
;
A
#
# COMPACT_ATOMS: atom_id res chain seq x y z
N MET A 1 -45.15 -18.24 3.85
CA MET A 1 -43.87 -18.79 4.31
C MET A 1 -42.83 -17.67 4.08
N PHE A 2 -42.56 -16.86 5.10
CA PHE A 2 -41.71 -15.67 4.98
C PHE A 2 -40.23 -16.11 4.98
N ARG A 3 -39.56 -15.98 3.82
CA ARG A 3 -38.09 -16.13 3.74
C ARG A 3 -37.41 -14.95 4.45
N ASN A 4 -36.55 -15.24 5.40
CA ASN A 4 -35.76 -14.25 6.14
C ASN A 4 -34.82 -13.48 5.20
N PRO A 5 -34.73 -12.14 5.32
CA PRO A 5 -33.77 -11.35 4.55
C PRO A 5 -32.37 -11.46 5.20
N ILE A 6 -31.60 -12.49 4.81
CA ILE A 6 -30.19 -12.68 5.20
C ILE A 6 -29.22 -11.66 4.55
N PRO A 7 -29.48 -11.08 3.35
CA PRO A 7 -28.48 -10.28 2.63
C PRO A 7 -28.03 -8.99 3.35
N PHE A 8 -28.88 -8.41 4.22
CA PHE A 8 -28.53 -7.16 4.92
C PHE A 8 -27.48 -7.37 6.03
N LYS A 9 -27.43 -8.55 6.64
CA LYS A 9 -26.47 -8.88 7.70
C LYS A 9 -25.06 -9.14 7.16
N PHE A 10 -24.92 -9.67 5.95
CA PHE A 10 -23.63 -9.92 5.33
C PHE A 10 -22.98 -8.64 4.83
N ALA A 11 -23.75 -7.76 4.16
CA ALA A 11 -23.24 -6.46 3.72
C ALA A 11 -22.79 -5.58 4.91
N THR A 12 -23.54 -5.61 6.02
CA THR A 12 -23.16 -4.92 7.26
C THR A 12 -21.97 -5.57 7.94
N PHE A 13 -21.79 -6.89 7.86
CA PHE A 13 -20.64 -7.58 8.41
C PHE A 13 -19.35 -7.26 7.63
N PHE A 14 -19.38 -7.33 6.29
CA PHE A 14 -18.26 -6.91 5.44
C PHE A 14 -17.93 -5.43 5.65
N LEU A 15 -18.93 -4.57 5.73
CA LEU A 15 -18.76 -3.16 6.01
C LEU A 15 -18.16 -2.93 7.41
N SER A 16 -18.57 -3.73 8.42
CA SER A 16 -18.04 -3.64 9.79
C SER A 16 -16.59 -4.11 9.88
N VAL A 17 -16.23 -5.20 9.20
CA VAL A 17 -14.84 -5.67 9.10
C VAL A 17 -13.98 -4.65 8.36
N PHE A 18 -14.55 -4.00 7.35
CA PHE A 18 -13.88 -2.95 6.59
C PHE A 18 -13.69 -1.65 7.39
N ILE A 19 -14.70 -1.25 8.17
CA ILE A 19 -14.61 -0.11 9.10
C ILE A 19 -13.59 -0.42 10.22
N MET A 20 -13.49 -1.66 10.69
CA MET A 20 -12.42 -2.08 11.62
C MET A 20 -11.04 -2.01 10.97
N MET A 21 -10.87 -2.41 9.71
CA MET A 21 -9.58 -2.27 9.00
C MET A 21 -9.23 -0.80 8.73
N GLY A 22 -10.21 0.06 8.40
CA GLY A 22 -10.02 1.51 8.26
C GLY A 22 -9.76 2.21 9.59
N GLY A 23 -10.37 1.75 10.69
CA GLY A 23 -10.14 2.26 12.03
C GLY A 23 -8.74 1.96 12.59
N TRP A 24 -8.09 0.90 12.10
CA TRP A 24 -6.70 0.59 12.46
C TRP A 24 -5.68 1.49 11.75
N ALA A 25 -5.98 1.97 10.55
CA ALA A 25 -5.16 2.97 9.87
C ALA A 25 -5.10 4.30 10.64
N TYR A 26 -6.14 4.62 11.41
CA TYR A 26 -6.18 5.80 12.29
C TYR A 26 -5.46 5.60 13.64
N ALA A 27 -5.31 4.35 14.11
CA ALA A 27 -4.65 4.06 15.38
C ALA A 27 -3.12 4.13 15.29
N ASP A 28 -2.54 3.81 14.14
CA ASP A 28 -1.09 3.91 13.92
C ASP A 28 -0.60 5.36 13.85
N ASP A 29 -1.40 6.31 13.35
CA ASP A 29 -1.05 7.74 13.33
C ASP A 29 -1.16 8.41 14.71
N PHE A 30 -1.92 7.80 15.66
CA PHE A 30 -2.13 8.39 17.00
C PHE A 30 -1.06 8.00 18.02
N SER A 31 -0.27 6.96 17.77
CA SER A 31 0.70 6.45 18.76
C SER A 31 2.08 7.14 18.70
N GLU A 32 2.43 7.81 17.60
CA GLU A 32 3.74 8.47 17.49
C GLU A 32 3.74 9.95 17.89
N SER A 33 2.59 10.64 17.97
CA SER A 33 2.55 12.08 18.27
C SER A 33 2.34 12.45 19.74
N GLU A 34 1.88 11.54 20.60
CA GLU A 34 1.61 11.85 22.02
C GLU A 34 2.71 11.41 23.01
N PHE A 35 3.77 10.72 22.59
CA PHE A 35 4.80 10.23 23.51
C PHE A 35 5.95 11.21 23.80
N PHE A 36 5.96 12.39 23.20
CA PHE A 36 7.07 13.36 23.35
C PHE A 36 6.80 14.59 24.21
N GLU A 37 5.62 14.72 24.84
CA GLU A 37 5.28 15.96 25.58
C GLU A 37 5.18 15.84 27.11
N GLU A 38 5.53 14.69 27.73
CA GLU A 38 5.47 14.56 29.19
C GLU A 38 6.70 13.92 29.83
N SER A 39 7.85 14.62 29.77
CA SER A 39 8.95 14.38 30.71
C SER A 39 9.81 15.63 30.95
N ASN A 40 9.19 16.69 31.49
CA ASN A 40 9.88 17.75 32.22
C ASN A 40 9.43 17.71 33.67
N GLY A 41 10.10 16.89 34.47
CA GLY A 41 9.89 16.79 35.91
C GLY A 41 11.04 16.07 36.59
N THR A 42 12.02 16.86 37.04
CA THR A 42 12.91 16.71 38.21
C THR A 42 13.13 15.31 38.79
N GLU A 43 14.41 14.90 38.88
CA GLU A 43 15.18 14.67 40.11
C GLU A 43 16.29 13.62 39.94
N ASP A 44 17.49 14.05 40.38
CA ASP A 44 18.61 13.31 40.97
C ASP A 44 18.99 11.90 40.51
N SER A 45 20.16 11.81 39.89
CA SER A 45 21.04 10.63 39.97
C SER A 45 22.53 10.98 39.73
N PRO A 46 23.45 10.23 40.31
CA PRO A 46 24.80 10.70 40.63
C PRO A 46 25.81 10.51 39.51
N GLY A 47 26.83 11.38 39.60
CA GLY A 47 27.95 11.62 38.73
C GLY A 47 28.60 10.45 37.97
N TYR A 48 28.80 10.72 36.69
CA TYR A 48 29.92 10.22 35.90
C TYR A 48 30.61 11.39 35.24
N SER A 49 31.86 11.60 35.60
CA SER A 49 32.75 12.61 35.06
C SER A 49 33.19 12.23 33.65
N PHE A 50 32.84 13.05 32.65
CA PHE A 50 33.37 12.93 31.30
C PHE A 50 34.43 13.99 31.05
N GLU A 51 35.69 13.59 30.92
CA GLU A 51 36.85 14.38 30.46
C GLU A 51 36.80 14.76 28.97
N ASN A 52 35.63 14.99 28.36
CA ASN A 52 35.51 15.30 26.93
C ASN A 52 34.82 16.63 26.61
N GLU A 53 34.55 17.45 27.61
CA GLU A 53 33.83 18.73 27.42
C GLU A 53 34.69 19.81 26.75
N LYS A 54 36.02 19.75 26.88
CA LYS A 54 36.95 20.71 26.25
C LYS A 54 37.01 20.56 24.71
N SER A 55 37.01 19.34 24.21
CA SER A 55 37.10 19.07 22.77
C SER A 55 35.81 19.45 22.00
N PHE A 56 34.66 19.47 22.68
CA PHE A 56 33.40 19.87 22.06
C PHE A 56 33.25 21.39 21.99
N LYS A 57 33.69 22.12 23.01
CA LYS A 57 33.69 23.60 23.03
C LYS A 57 34.68 24.21 22.03
N GLU A 58 35.84 23.59 21.84
CA GLU A 58 36.82 24.08 20.86
C GLU A 58 36.37 23.91 19.41
N ARG A 59 35.62 22.85 19.09
CA ARG A 59 35.04 22.66 17.76
C ARG A 59 33.90 23.62 17.45
N ASN A 60 33.08 23.97 18.42
CA ASN A 60 31.97 24.92 18.21
C ASN A 60 32.52 26.37 18.08
N ASN A 61 33.57 26.74 18.82
CA ASN A 61 34.20 28.05 18.67
C ASN A 61 34.91 28.25 17.31
N PHE A 62 35.39 27.17 16.67
CA PHE A 62 35.95 27.24 15.32
C PHE A 62 34.86 27.45 14.24
N PHE A 63 33.65 26.93 14.45
CA PHE A 63 32.51 27.16 13.55
C PHE A 63 31.93 28.57 13.73
N ASP A 64 31.80 29.06 14.95
CA ASP A 64 31.25 30.40 15.24
C ASP A 64 32.17 31.55 14.78
N SER A 65 33.51 31.38 14.82
CA SER A 65 34.45 32.40 14.36
C SER A 65 34.44 32.58 12.83
N ASN A 66 34.15 31.51 12.06
CA ASN A 66 34.06 31.59 10.60
C ASN A 66 32.72 32.10 10.07
N LEU A 67 31.65 32.07 10.91
CA LEU A 67 30.34 32.60 10.53
C LEU A 67 30.26 34.13 10.71
N ASN A 68 31.09 34.74 11.59
CA ASN A 68 31.10 36.17 11.83
C ASN A 68 31.85 36.99 10.78
N ASP A 69 32.71 36.36 9.96
CA ASP A 69 33.40 37.01 8.85
C ASP A 69 32.62 37.05 7.54
N LEU A 70 31.52 36.33 7.46
CA LEU A 70 30.54 36.46 6.38
C LEU A 70 29.59 37.61 6.75
N LYS A 71 29.98 38.86 6.47
CA LYS A 71 29.03 39.98 6.40
C LYS A 71 28.03 39.73 5.30
N ILE A 72 26.96 38.98 5.62
CA ILE A 72 25.74 38.95 4.82
C ILE A 72 24.97 40.24 5.13
N THR A 73 25.40 41.34 4.51
CA THR A 73 24.58 42.53 4.33
C THR A 73 23.55 42.20 3.24
N ASP A 74 22.51 41.57 3.57
CA ASP A 74 21.13 41.82 3.07
C ASP A 74 20.11 40.88 3.75
N SER A 75 19.60 41.30 4.88
CA SER A 75 18.42 40.66 5.50
C SER A 75 17.12 41.07 4.77
N ARG A 76 17.08 40.89 3.44
CA ARG A 76 15.83 40.73 2.77
C ARG A 76 15.39 39.28 3.03
N THR A 77 14.54 39.12 4.02
CA THR A 77 13.69 37.90 4.12
C THR A 77 13.03 37.69 2.78
N TYR A 78 13.65 36.83 1.94
CA TYR A 78 13.09 36.38 0.69
C TYR A 78 11.94 35.42 1.04
N THR A 79 10.80 36.01 1.45
CA THR A 79 9.55 35.28 1.56
C THR A 79 9.15 34.90 0.14
N SER A 80 9.66 33.74 -0.31
CA SER A 80 9.20 33.16 -1.55
C SER A 80 7.67 33.08 -1.48
N SER A 81 6.99 33.61 -2.51
CA SER A 81 5.52 33.59 -2.57
C SER A 81 5.02 32.18 -2.28
N PRO A 82 3.85 32.01 -1.65
CA PRO A 82 3.27 30.68 -1.37
C PRO A 82 3.32 29.77 -2.60
N ARG A 83 3.02 30.27 -3.79
CA ARG A 83 3.11 29.56 -5.08
C ARG A 83 4.54 29.08 -5.42
N LYS A 84 5.58 29.82 -5.03
CA LYS A 84 6.96 29.42 -5.30
C LYS A 84 7.42 28.32 -4.32
N ARG A 85 6.96 28.36 -3.07
CA ARG A 85 7.21 27.30 -2.08
C ARG A 85 6.49 26.01 -2.49
N GLU A 86 5.27 26.11 -2.95
CA GLU A 86 4.47 25.02 -3.46
C GLU A 86 5.14 24.36 -4.68
N ARG A 87 5.54 25.14 -5.70
CA ARG A 87 6.30 24.64 -6.85
C ARG A 87 7.63 23.97 -6.48
N LEU A 88 8.34 24.49 -5.48
CA LEU A 88 9.58 23.87 -5.01
C LEU A 88 9.31 22.55 -4.26
N ARG A 89 8.22 22.50 -3.50
CA ARG A 89 7.77 21.28 -2.83
C ARG A 89 7.33 20.21 -3.83
N ASP A 90 6.58 20.61 -4.85
CA ASP A 90 6.13 19.74 -5.93
C ASP A 90 7.31 19.20 -6.76
N SER A 91 8.31 20.04 -7.05
CA SER A 91 9.49 19.58 -7.79
C SER A 91 10.36 18.60 -6.98
N GLN A 92 10.35 18.68 -5.65
CA GLN A 92 11.07 17.75 -4.76
C GLN A 92 10.34 16.41 -4.58
N ASN A 93 9.03 16.37 -4.80
CA ASN A 93 8.20 15.17 -4.67
C ASN A 93 7.89 14.48 -6.01
N ARG A 94 8.38 15.01 -7.13
CA ARG A 94 8.11 14.48 -8.46
C ARG A 94 8.82 13.16 -8.65
N LEU A 95 8.06 12.10 -8.93
CA LEU A 95 8.57 10.86 -9.47
C LEU A 95 8.71 11.04 -10.99
N ASN A 96 9.89 10.77 -11.52
CA ASN A 96 10.12 10.83 -12.96
C ASN A 96 9.94 9.43 -13.54
N PHE A 97 9.27 9.35 -14.69
CA PHE A 97 9.14 8.11 -15.47
C PHE A 97 10.44 7.90 -16.26
N ASP A 98 11.50 7.47 -15.56
CA ASP A 98 12.84 7.27 -16.11
C ASP A 98 13.40 5.89 -15.78
N ARG A 99 14.65 5.63 -16.14
CA ARG A 99 15.30 4.34 -15.88
C ARG A 99 15.41 4.04 -14.39
N ASP A 100 15.61 5.05 -13.57
CA ASP A 100 15.79 4.88 -12.13
C ASP A 100 14.47 4.43 -11.46
N TYR A 101 13.32 4.90 -11.98
CA TYR A 101 12.01 4.42 -11.58
C TYR A 101 11.84 2.92 -11.86
N PHE A 102 12.18 2.45 -13.08
CA PHE A 102 12.06 1.04 -13.42
C PHE A 102 13.01 0.15 -12.60
N TYR A 103 14.24 0.59 -12.36
CA TYR A 103 15.17 -0.13 -11.47
C TYR A 103 14.69 -0.09 -10.01
N GLY A 104 14.04 0.99 -9.59
CA GLY A 104 13.39 1.11 -8.28
C GLY A 104 12.37 0.01 -8.02
N ILE A 105 11.52 -0.31 -9.01
CA ILE A 105 10.50 -1.37 -8.89
C ILE A 105 11.12 -2.72 -8.47
N PHE A 106 12.27 -3.12 -9.04
CA PHE A 106 12.93 -4.38 -8.64
C PHE A 106 13.41 -4.36 -7.19
N SER A 107 13.96 -3.21 -6.76
CA SER A 107 14.34 -2.99 -5.36
C SER A 107 13.12 -3.08 -4.44
N ASP A 108 12.03 -2.46 -4.83
CA ASP A 108 10.80 -2.36 -4.03
C ASP A 108 10.08 -3.72 -3.96
N ILE A 109 10.14 -4.54 -5.04
CA ILE A 109 9.72 -5.95 -5.01
C ILE A 109 10.56 -6.74 -4.00
N ALA A 110 11.89 -6.64 -4.08
CA ALA A 110 12.78 -7.38 -3.17
C ALA A 110 12.59 -6.93 -1.72
N TYR A 111 12.43 -5.63 -1.49
CA TYR A 111 12.13 -5.07 -0.16
C TYR A 111 10.80 -5.61 0.38
N THR A 112 9.74 -5.57 -0.42
CA THR A 112 8.41 -6.04 -0.02
C THR A 112 8.41 -7.56 0.22
N ALA A 113 9.04 -8.34 -0.66
CA ALA A 113 9.14 -9.80 -0.49
C ALA A 113 9.90 -10.21 0.77
N THR A 114 10.89 -9.41 1.18
CA THR A 114 11.68 -9.66 2.40
C THR A 114 11.15 -8.94 3.64
N SER A 115 10.01 -8.24 3.55
CA SER A 115 9.44 -7.50 4.67
C SER A 115 9.20 -8.36 5.91
N PRO A 116 8.76 -9.64 5.84
CA PRO A 116 8.56 -10.46 7.02
C PRO A 116 9.82 -10.66 7.88
N LEU A 117 11.02 -10.49 7.30
CA LEU A 117 12.28 -10.58 8.04
C LEU A 117 12.57 -9.34 8.91
N ARG A 118 11.78 -8.29 8.75
CA ARG A 118 11.92 -6.99 9.44
C ARG A 118 10.69 -6.63 10.26
N TRP A 119 9.70 -7.52 10.31
CA TRP A 119 8.47 -7.31 11.07
C TRP A 119 8.74 -7.27 12.57
N ASP A 120 8.14 -6.33 13.22
CA ASP A 120 8.06 -6.26 14.68
C ASP A 120 6.83 -7.03 15.22
N ASP A 121 6.60 -6.96 16.53
CA ASP A 121 5.50 -7.67 17.19
C ASP A 121 4.13 -7.18 16.69
N SER A 122 3.98 -5.91 16.33
CA SER A 122 2.73 -5.35 15.82
C SER A 122 2.44 -5.82 14.39
N ASP A 123 3.47 -5.91 13.56
CA ASP A 123 3.36 -6.46 12.20
C ASP A 123 2.95 -7.94 12.24
N TRP A 124 3.58 -8.73 13.13
CA TRP A 124 3.21 -10.13 13.32
C TRP A 124 1.80 -10.30 13.87
N MET A 125 1.35 -9.42 14.78
CA MET A 125 -0.02 -9.41 15.26
C MET A 125 -1.01 -9.10 14.12
N THR A 126 -0.70 -8.13 13.27
CA THR A 126 -1.49 -7.79 12.08
C THR A 126 -1.59 -8.97 11.11
N ALA A 127 -0.47 -9.64 10.84
CA ALA A 127 -0.46 -10.85 10.02
C ALA A 127 -1.31 -11.98 10.64
N ALA A 128 -1.28 -12.14 11.96
CA ALA A 128 -2.12 -13.10 12.67
C ALA A 128 -3.62 -12.77 12.55
N TRP A 129 -4.00 -11.50 12.64
CA TRP A 129 -5.39 -11.07 12.40
C TRP A 129 -5.85 -11.33 10.96
N ILE A 130 -4.99 -11.08 9.96
CA ILE A 130 -5.28 -11.38 8.55
C ILE A 130 -5.43 -12.89 8.36
N ALA A 131 -4.54 -13.69 8.92
CA ALA A 131 -4.62 -15.14 8.85
C ALA A 131 -5.89 -15.68 9.54
N GLY A 132 -6.21 -15.15 10.70
CA GLY A 132 -7.44 -15.50 11.45
C GLY A 132 -8.71 -15.12 10.67
N GLY A 133 -8.76 -13.91 10.12
CA GLY A 133 -9.86 -13.46 9.28
C GLY A 133 -10.01 -14.29 7.99
N THR A 134 -8.89 -14.59 7.32
CA THR A 134 -8.88 -15.47 6.15
C THR A 134 -9.42 -16.86 6.51
N SER A 135 -8.98 -17.42 7.63
CA SER A 135 -9.44 -18.74 8.11
C SER A 135 -10.93 -18.74 8.45
N LEU A 136 -11.43 -17.66 9.05
CA LEU A 136 -12.86 -17.51 9.35
C LEU A 136 -13.68 -17.50 8.05
N PHE A 137 -13.27 -16.68 7.07
CA PHE A 137 -13.95 -16.67 5.77
C PHE A 137 -13.83 -18.00 5.03
N PHE A 138 -12.70 -18.69 5.18
CA PHE A 138 -12.49 -20.02 4.61
C PHE A 138 -13.52 -21.06 5.15
N ILE A 139 -13.85 -20.99 6.43
CA ILE A 139 -14.87 -21.84 7.05
C ILE A 139 -16.28 -21.49 6.49
N LEU A 140 -16.51 -20.21 6.17
CA LEU A 140 -17.80 -19.69 5.71
C LEU A 140 -17.95 -19.65 4.18
N ASP A 141 -16.92 -20.04 3.43
CA ASP A 141 -16.87 -19.87 1.98
C ASP A 141 -18.07 -20.48 1.24
N GLU A 142 -18.44 -21.71 1.59
CA GLU A 142 -19.56 -22.39 0.93
C GLU A 142 -20.91 -21.75 1.31
N GLU A 143 -21.10 -21.40 2.58
CA GLU A 143 -22.32 -20.73 3.05
C GLU A 143 -22.49 -19.34 2.41
N ILE A 144 -21.39 -18.59 2.28
CA ILE A 144 -21.40 -17.27 1.63
C ILE A 144 -21.72 -17.41 0.15
N ARG A 145 -21.08 -18.36 -0.57
CA ARG A 145 -21.40 -18.66 -1.98
C ARG A 145 -22.88 -18.96 -2.17
N ASP A 146 -23.40 -19.91 -1.39
CA ASP A 146 -24.80 -20.32 -1.48
C ASP A 146 -25.75 -19.14 -1.20
N GLY A 147 -25.39 -18.27 -0.26
CA GLY A 147 -26.12 -17.04 0.03
C GLY A 147 -26.12 -16.05 -1.16
N PHE A 148 -25.05 -15.95 -1.94
CA PHE A 148 -25.00 -15.13 -3.16
C PHE A 148 -25.82 -15.78 -4.27
N GLU A 149 -25.68 -17.08 -4.48
CA GLU A 149 -26.42 -17.84 -5.50
C GLU A 149 -27.94 -17.76 -5.28
N ASP A 150 -28.40 -17.98 -4.05
CA ASP A 150 -29.84 -17.91 -3.68
C ASP A 150 -30.46 -16.52 -3.89
N ASN A 151 -29.67 -15.46 -3.84
CA ASN A 151 -30.13 -14.06 -3.99
C ASN A 151 -29.74 -13.45 -5.34
N ARG A 152 -29.20 -14.23 -6.26
CA ARG A 152 -28.77 -13.78 -7.58
C ARG A 152 -29.93 -13.24 -8.39
N SER A 153 -29.71 -12.13 -9.09
CA SER A 153 -30.68 -11.51 -9.99
C SER A 153 -29.96 -10.78 -11.12
N SER A 154 -30.65 -10.52 -12.24
CA SER A 154 -30.09 -9.78 -13.37
C SER A 154 -29.56 -8.41 -12.96
N THR A 155 -30.22 -7.72 -12.04
CA THR A 155 -29.76 -6.41 -11.55
C THR A 155 -28.45 -6.54 -10.76
N ILE A 156 -28.29 -7.58 -9.94
CA ILE A 156 -27.06 -7.83 -9.20
C ILE A 156 -25.93 -8.22 -10.16
N ASP A 157 -26.23 -9.01 -11.19
CA ASP A 157 -25.27 -9.39 -12.23
C ASP A 157 -24.81 -8.17 -13.04
N ASP A 158 -25.69 -7.24 -13.41
CA ASP A 158 -25.34 -5.98 -14.09
C ASP A 158 -24.42 -5.10 -13.22
N VAL A 159 -24.73 -5.00 -11.92
CA VAL A 159 -23.88 -4.28 -10.95
C VAL A 159 -22.53 -4.97 -10.80
N SER A 160 -22.50 -6.29 -10.73
CA SER A 160 -21.30 -7.10 -10.65
C SER A 160 -20.38 -6.85 -11.87
N GLU A 161 -20.94 -6.93 -13.09
CA GLU A 161 -20.21 -6.66 -14.33
C GLU A 161 -19.64 -5.25 -14.37
N PHE A 162 -20.36 -4.25 -13.87
CA PHE A 162 -19.85 -2.90 -13.80
C PHE A 162 -18.62 -2.79 -12.89
N PHE A 163 -18.69 -3.34 -11.67
CA PHE A 163 -17.59 -3.21 -10.69
C PHE A 163 -16.39 -4.12 -11.00
N GLU A 164 -16.60 -5.28 -11.64
CA GLU A 164 -15.51 -6.15 -12.08
C GLU A 164 -14.45 -5.41 -12.89
N ARG A 165 -14.89 -4.46 -13.73
CA ARG A 165 -14.03 -3.70 -14.64
C ARG A 165 -12.90 -2.95 -13.92
N PHE A 166 -13.14 -2.50 -12.69
CA PHE A 166 -12.13 -1.80 -11.89
C PHE A 166 -10.97 -2.70 -11.44
N GLY A 167 -11.20 -4.01 -11.32
CA GLY A 167 -10.15 -4.99 -11.03
C GLY A 167 -9.47 -5.56 -12.28
N ASN A 168 -9.96 -5.21 -13.49
CA ASN A 168 -9.40 -5.70 -14.75
C ASN A 168 -8.22 -4.85 -15.19
N GLY A 169 -7.03 -5.43 -15.24
CA GLY A 169 -5.80 -4.74 -15.63
C GLY A 169 -5.84 -4.12 -17.04
N ALA A 170 -6.62 -4.70 -17.98
CA ALA A 170 -6.81 -4.14 -19.31
C ALA A 170 -7.59 -2.82 -19.31
N ILE A 171 -8.28 -2.51 -18.22
CA ILE A 171 -9.02 -1.24 -18.03
C ILE A 171 -8.26 -0.34 -17.06
N SER A 172 -7.81 -0.88 -15.92
CA SER A 172 -7.17 -0.11 -14.86
C SER A 172 -5.85 0.49 -15.28
N LEU A 173 -4.98 -0.25 -16.01
CA LEU A 173 -3.69 0.27 -16.44
C LEU A 173 -3.81 1.41 -17.46
N PRO A 174 -4.65 1.33 -18.52
CA PRO A 174 -4.91 2.48 -19.38
C PRO A 174 -5.53 3.67 -18.65
N ALA A 175 -6.42 3.44 -17.67
CA ALA A 175 -6.99 4.51 -16.86
C ALA A 175 -5.93 5.22 -16.01
N LEU A 176 -5.01 4.48 -15.38
CA LEU A 176 -3.86 5.04 -14.67
C LEU A 176 -2.90 5.77 -15.62
N GLY A 177 -2.69 5.25 -16.83
CA GLY A 177 -1.93 5.93 -17.89
C GLY A 177 -2.56 7.26 -18.29
N ALA A 178 -3.88 7.30 -18.46
CA ALA A 178 -4.61 8.54 -18.73
C ALA A 178 -4.52 9.52 -17.57
N PHE A 179 -4.58 9.02 -16.34
CA PHE A 179 -4.41 9.85 -15.14
C PHE A 179 -2.99 10.43 -15.02
N TYR A 180 -1.97 9.65 -15.38
CA TYR A 180 -0.59 10.14 -15.51
C TYR A 180 -0.48 11.26 -16.53
N LEU A 181 -1.05 11.06 -17.74
CA LEU A 181 -1.03 12.08 -18.82
C LEU A 181 -1.79 13.35 -18.41
N TYR A 182 -2.90 13.23 -17.68
CA TYR A 182 -3.59 14.37 -17.10
C TYR A 182 -2.66 15.15 -16.15
N GLY A 183 -1.91 14.45 -15.29
CA GLY A 183 -0.92 15.06 -14.41
C GLY A 183 0.20 15.74 -15.19
N TYR A 184 0.74 15.05 -16.18
CA TYR A 184 1.85 15.52 -16.98
C TYR A 184 1.52 16.79 -17.80
N PHE A 185 0.41 16.79 -18.55
CA PHE A 185 0.00 17.94 -19.33
C PHE A 185 -0.59 19.07 -18.48
N GLY A 186 -1.18 18.74 -17.32
CA GLY A 186 -1.72 19.70 -16.37
C GLY A 186 -0.70 20.24 -15.36
N GLU A 187 0.58 19.85 -15.48
CA GLU A 187 1.66 20.21 -14.54
C GLU A 187 1.30 19.86 -13.07
N ASN A 188 0.51 18.80 -12.86
CA ASN A 188 0.05 18.35 -11.55
C ASN A 188 0.92 17.19 -11.04
N ALA A 189 1.96 17.52 -10.27
CA ALA A 189 2.93 16.56 -9.75
C ALA A 189 2.28 15.49 -8.84
N LYS A 190 1.21 15.84 -8.09
CA LYS A 190 0.45 14.91 -7.24
C LYS A 190 -0.23 13.82 -8.09
N ALA A 191 -0.87 14.20 -9.19
CA ALA A 191 -1.52 13.25 -10.10
C ALA A 191 -0.51 12.33 -10.80
N GLU A 192 0.64 12.89 -11.28
CA GLU A 192 1.72 12.09 -11.87
C GLU A 192 2.25 11.05 -10.88
N ARG A 193 2.59 11.49 -9.66
CA ARG A 193 3.08 10.63 -8.59
C ARG A 193 2.08 9.55 -8.23
N THR A 194 0.82 9.92 -8.00
CA THR A 194 -0.26 8.95 -7.66
C THR A 194 -0.38 7.88 -8.73
N ALA A 195 -0.40 8.28 -10.02
CA ALA A 195 -0.51 7.34 -11.12
C ALA A 195 0.67 6.35 -11.17
N LEU A 196 1.91 6.83 -11.00
CA LEU A 196 3.10 5.98 -11.02
C LEU A 196 3.12 4.99 -9.85
N ILE A 197 2.86 5.46 -8.62
CA ILE A 197 2.82 4.57 -7.45
C ILE A 197 1.65 3.57 -7.58
N ALA A 198 0.50 3.97 -8.13
CA ALA A 198 -0.62 3.07 -8.35
C ALA A 198 -0.31 1.99 -9.39
N VAL A 199 0.39 2.33 -10.49
CA VAL A 199 0.86 1.35 -11.48
C VAL A 199 1.85 0.37 -10.85
N GLU A 200 2.81 0.88 -10.10
CA GLU A 200 3.78 0.04 -9.39
C GLU A 200 3.10 -0.88 -8.38
N SER A 201 2.19 -0.34 -7.57
CA SER A 201 1.41 -1.13 -6.61
C SER A 201 0.57 -2.21 -7.29
N PHE A 202 -0.05 -1.91 -8.43
CA PHE A 202 -0.77 -2.88 -9.25
C PHE A 202 0.16 -4.02 -9.70
N LEU A 203 1.34 -3.70 -10.24
CA LEU A 203 2.28 -4.68 -10.78
C LEU A 203 2.90 -5.55 -9.69
N VAL A 204 3.34 -4.95 -8.59
CA VAL A 204 3.96 -5.67 -7.46
C VAL A 204 2.94 -6.58 -6.78
N THR A 205 1.73 -6.06 -6.50
CA THR A 205 0.64 -6.86 -5.93
C THR A 205 0.22 -7.99 -6.87
N GLY A 206 0.11 -7.71 -8.18
CA GLY A 206 -0.20 -8.71 -9.19
C GLY A 206 0.84 -9.83 -9.25
N LEU A 207 2.12 -9.50 -9.13
CA LEU A 207 3.20 -10.48 -9.07
C LEU A 207 3.06 -11.39 -7.84
N PHE A 208 2.89 -10.83 -6.64
CA PHE A 208 2.71 -11.64 -5.42
C PHE A 208 1.45 -12.49 -5.48
N THR A 209 0.35 -11.92 -5.97
CA THR A 209 -0.89 -12.68 -6.20
C THR A 209 -0.67 -13.87 -7.12
N THR A 210 0.06 -13.68 -8.22
CA THR A 210 0.35 -14.74 -9.20
C THR A 210 1.20 -15.86 -8.58
N VAL A 211 2.21 -15.51 -7.79
CA VAL A 211 3.04 -16.49 -7.07
C VAL A 211 2.19 -17.28 -6.07
N LEU A 212 1.35 -16.61 -5.29
CA LEU A 212 0.47 -17.27 -4.33
C LEU A 212 -0.57 -18.17 -5.02
N LYS A 213 -1.13 -17.74 -6.16
CA LYS A 213 -2.05 -18.57 -6.97
C LYS A 213 -1.38 -19.86 -7.41
N ALA A 214 -0.18 -19.74 -7.98
CA ALA A 214 0.57 -20.90 -8.46
C ALA A 214 0.97 -21.86 -7.34
N THR A 215 1.19 -21.37 -6.12
CA THR A 215 1.54 -22.22 -4.96
C THR A 215 0.32 -22.89 -4.34
N ALA A 216 -0.84 -22.20 -4.34
CA ALA A 216 -2.07 -22.71 -3.73
C ALA A 216 -2.81 -23.70 -4.67
N GLY A 217 -2.98 -23.35 -5.94
CA GLY A 217 -3.71 -24.17 -6.91
C GLY A 217 -5.17 -24.40 -6.49
N ARG A 218 -5.83 -23.43 -5.88
CA ARG A 218 -7.20 -23.56 -5.37
C ARG A 218 -8.22 -23.53 -6.48
N HIS A 219 -9.21 -24.42 -6.41
CA HIS A 219 -10.34 -24.46 -7.34
C HIS A 219 -11.30 -23.29 -7.11
N ARG A 220 -11.97 -22.85 -8.18
CA ARG A 220 -12.96 -21.77 -8.10
C ARG A 220 -14.34 -22.32 -7.75
N PRO A 221 -15.25 -21.50 -7.15
CA PRO A 221 -16.65 -21.91 -6.94
C PRO A 221 -17.32 -22.43 -8.22
N SER A 222 -17.07 -21.80 -9.36
CA SER A 222 -17.64 -22.16 -10.67
C SER A 222 -17.25 -23.54 -11.20
N THR A 223 -16.28 -24.25 -10.61
CA THR A 223 -15.94 -25.63 -10.98
C THR A 223 -16.89 -26.66 -10.36
N GLY A 224 -17.67 -26.26 -9.35
CA GLY A 224 -18.51 -27.15 -8.57
C GLY A 224 -17.77 -27.97 -7.52
N ASP A 225 -16.47 -27.74 -7.36
CA ASP A 225 -15.65 -28.39 -6.34
C ASP A 225 -15.82 -27.72 -4.98
N SER A 226 -15.41 -28.41 -3.92
CA SER A 226 -15.44 -27.89 -2.56
C SER A 226 -14.47 -26.71 -2.38
N ALA A 227 -14.79 -25.80 -1.47
CA ALA A 227 -13.91 -24.71 -1.06
C ALA A 227 -12.53 -25.17 -0.55
N THR A 228 -12.42 -26.45 -0.17
CA THR A 228 -11.17 -27.08 0.31
C THR A 228 -10.37 -27.78 -0.79
N SER A 229 -10.75 -27.67 -2.07
CA SER A 229 -10.06 -28.30 -3.18
C SER A 229 -8.83 -27.49 -3.59
N PHE A 230 -7.63 -28.07 -3.37
CA PHE A 230 -6.33 -27.48 -3.67
C PHE A 230 -5.44 -28.52 -4.35
N ASP A 231 -4.83 -28.17 -5.48
CA ASP A 231 -3.89 -29.02 -6.21
C ASP A 231 -2.41 -28.71 -5.88
N GLY A 232 -2.17 -27.65 -5.09
CA GLY A 232 -0.82 -27.21 -4.78
C GLY A 232 -0.16 -26.50 -5.96
N PHE A 233 1.12 -26.78 -6.21
CA PHE A 233 1.91 -26.11 -7.24
C PHE A 233 1.41 -26.40 -8.66
N THR A 234 0.43 -25.61 -9.10
CA THR A 234 -0.16 -25.69 -10.45
C THR A 234 -0.56 -24.30 -10.96
N THR A 235 -0.67 -24.17 -12.28
CA THR A 235 -1.22 -22.98 -12.93
C THR A 235 -2.66 -23.23 -13.46
N ASP A 236 -3.18 -24.46 -13.36
CA ASP A 236 -4.47 -24.83 -13.91
C ASP A 236 -5.63 -24.28 -13.09
N HIS A 237 -5.43 -24.16 -11.80
CA HIS A 237 -6.39 -23.58 -10.86
C HIS A 237 -5.75 -22.38 -10.14
N GLY A 238 -6.44 -21.26 -10.11
CA GLY A 238 -5.89 -20.01 -9.55
C GLY A 238 -6.98 -19.18 -8.88
N SER A 239 -7.73 -19.78 -7.92
CA SER A 239 -8.71 -19.02 -7.15
C SER A 239 -8.03 -18.15 -6.09
N PHE A 240 -7.16 -18.72 -5.26
CA PHE A 240 -6.61 -18.08 -4.06
C PHE A 240 -5.23 -17.45 -4.27
N PRO A 241 -5.04 -16.19 -3.91
CA PRO A 241 -6.04 -15.17 -3.58
C PRO A 241 -6.67 -14.50 -4.81
N SER A 242 -7.70 -13.65 -4.63
CA SER A 242 -8.37 -12.96 -5.74
C SER A 242 -7.49 -11.87 -6.37
N GLY A 243 -7.20 -12.01 -7.67
CA GLY A 243 -6.36 -11.05 -8.42
C GLY A 243 -7.05 -9.71 -8.66
N HIS A 244 -8.32 -9.71 -9.07
CA HIS A 244 -9.10 -8.48 -9.26
C HIS A 244 -9.19 -7.68 -7.96
N THR A 245 -9.47 -8.38 -6.85
CA THR A 245 -9.56 -7.73 -5.54
C THR A 245 -8.22 -7.17 -5.09
N SER A 246 -7.14 -7.95 -5.20
CA SER A 246 -5.83 -7.49 -4.75
C SER A 246 -5.34 -6.26 -5.52
N THR A 247 -5.51 -6.24 -6.83
CA THR A 247 -5.05 -5.10 -7.65
C THR A 247 -5.91 -3.86 -7.49
N VAL A 248 -7.24 -4.00 -7.37
CA VAL A 248 -8.10 -2.83 -7.14
C VAL A 248 -7.88 -2.23 -5.74
N PHE A 249 -7.68 -3.06 -4.70
CA PHE A 249 -7.32 -2.56 -3.37
C PHE A 249 -5.95 -1.89 -3.36
N ALA A 250 -5.00 -2.39 -4.15
CA ALA A 250 -3.70 -1.73 -4.31
C ALA A 250 -3.86 -0.31 -4.88
N ILE A 251 -4.63 -0.14 -5.96
CA ILE A 251 -4.90 1.16 -6.55
C ILE A 251 -5.66 2.07 -5.58
N ALA A 252 -6.72 1.54 -4.95
CA ALA A 252 -7.55 2.28 -4.00
C ALA A 252 -6.74 2.82 -2.82
N THR A 253 -5.83 2.00 -2.28
CA THR A 253 -4.95 2.40 -1.17
C THR A 253 -4.03 3.55 -1.56
N VAL A 254 -3.46 3.52 -2.76
CA VAL A 254 -2.61 4.63 -3.23
C VAL A 254 -3.43 5.91 -3.41
N ILE A 255 -4.59 5.82 -4.04
CA ILE A 255 -5.46 6.99 -4.28
C ILE A 255 -5.94 7.57 -2.93
N ALA A 256 -6.40 6.72 -2.01
CA ALA A 256 -6.87 7.14 -0.69
C ALA A 256 -5.76 7.85 0.10
N ASN A 257 -4.53 7.31 0.08
CA ASN A 257 -3.40 7.89 0.80
C ASN A 257 -2.90 9.21 0.18
N GLU A 258 -2.74 9.25 -1.15
CA GLU A 258 -2.26 10.47 -1.82
C GLU A 258 -3.29 11.62 -1.76
N TYR A 259 -4.59 11.33 -1.63
CA TYR A 259 -5.68 12.30 -1.55
C TYR A 259 -6.38 12.30 -0.18
N GLU A 260 -5.66 12.02 0.91
CA GLU A 260 -6.17 12.02 2.29
C GLU A 260 -6.76 13.36 2.73
N ASP A 261 -6.30 14.46 2.12
CA ASP A 261 -6.83 15.80 2.30
C ASP A 261 -8.27 15.98 1.77
N VAL A 262 -8.80 15.01 1.02
CA VAL A 262 -10.15 15.06 0.43
C VAL A 262 -11.04 13.97 1.05
N PRO A 263 -11.88 14.26 2.03
CA PRO A 263 -12.48 13.27 2.94
C PRO A 263 -13.40 12.24 2.28
N TYR A 264 -13.86 12.45 1.03
CA TYR A 264 -14.70 11.48 0.32
C TYR A 264 -13.91 10.55 -0.60
N ILE A 265 -12.64 10.82 -0.87
CA ILE A 265 -11.83 9.99 -1.78
C ILE A 265 -11.56 8.61 -1.16
N GLU A 266 -11.19 8.55 0.11
CA GLU A 266 -10.93 7.29 0.79
C GLU A 266 -12.16 6.36 0.78
N PRO A 267 -13.35 6.75 1.29
CA PRO A 267 -14.52 5.87 1.29
C PRO A 267 -15.01 5.50 -0.12
N ILE A 268 -14.85 6.37 -1.12
CA ILE A 268 -15.21 6.05 -2.50
C ILE A 268 -14.24 5.01 -3.06
N SER A 269 -12.92 5.21 -2.89
CA SER A 269 -11.90 4.31 -3.42
C SER A 269 -12.04 2.90 -2.85
N TYR A 270 -12.17 2.78 -1.54
CA TYR A 270 -12.37 1.49 -0.91
C TYR A 270 -13.78 0.92 -1.13
N GLY A 271 -14.79 1.76 -1.30
CA GLY A 271 -16.13 1.34 -1.69
C GLY A 271 -16.13 0.64 -3.05
N ILE A 272 -15.48 1.24 -4.06
CA ILE A 272 -15.31 0.63 -5.39
C ILE A 272 -14.52 -0.69 -5.28
N ALA A 273 -13.42 -0.70 -4.53
CA ALA A 273 -12.61 -1.89 -4.36
C ALA A 273 -13.39 -3.04 -3.67
N THR A 274 -14.20 -2.72 -2.67
CA THR A 274 -15.08 -3.69 -1.99
C THR A 274 -16.14 -4.24 -2.93
N MET A 275 -16.82 -3.37 -3.68
CA MET A 275 -17.82 -3.81 -4.67
C MET A 275 -17.19 -4.68 -5.76
N THR A 276 -15.94 -4.37 -6.18
CA THR A 276 -15.18 -5.25 -7.08
C THR A 276 -14.91 -6.62 -6.44
N GLY A 277 -14.54 -6.67 -5.15
CA GLY A 277 -14.36 -7.93 -4.43
C GLY A 277 -15.67 -8.76 -4.37
N LEU A 278 -16.78 -8.12 -4.00
CA LEU A 278 -18.10 -8.76 -3.94
C LEU A 278 -18.56 -9.26 -5.31
N SER A 279 -18.27 -8.55 -6.39
CA SER A 279 -18.57 -9.02 -7.74
C SER A 279 -17.90 -10.35 -8.06
N ARG A 280 -16.69 -10.59 -7.51
CA ARG A 280 -15.98 -11.88 -7.74
C ARG A 280 -16.64 -13.05 -7.06
N ILE A 281 -17.31 -12.84 -5.92
CA ILE A 281 -18.10 -13.85 -5.22
C ILE A 281 -19.40 -14.11 -6.00
N ASN A 282 -20.11 -13.04 -6.38
CA ASN A 282 -21.34 -13.13 -7.16
C ASN A 282 -21.17 -13.90 -8.48
N ASP A 283 -20.03 -13.69 -9.15
CA ASP A 283 -19.70 -14.33 -10.43
C ASP A 283 -19.09 -15.73 -10.27
N GLU A 284 -19.06 -16.28 -9.06
CA GLU A 284 -18.45 -17.58 -8.73
C GLU A 284 -16.99 -17.73 -9.21
N LYS A 285 -16.26 -16.61 -9.29
CA LYS A 285 -14.85 -16.60 -9.70
C LYS A 285 -13.91 -16.79 -8.54
N HIS A 286 -14.35 -16.41 -7.34
CA HIS A 286 -13.53 -16.45 -6.12
C HIS A 286 -14.40 -16.73 -4.90
N TRP A 287 -13.82 -17.41 -3.92
CA TRP A 287 -14.37 -17.58 -2.59
C TRP A 287 -14.24 -16.31 -1.76
N ALA A 288 -15.01 -16.17 -0.69
CA ALA A 288 -14.94 -15.00 0.19
C ALA A 288 -13.56 -14.85 0.85
N SER A 289 -12.95 -15.96 1.25
CA SER A 289 -11.57 -15.96 1.78
C SER A 289 -10.53 -15.53 0.76
N ASP A 290 -10.70 -15.86 -0.55
CA ASP A 290 -9.82 -15.39 -1.64
C ASP A 290 -9.90 -13.86 -1.77
N VAL A 291 -11.11 -13.31 -1.64
CA VAL A 291 -11.38 -11.86 -1.71
C VAL A 291 -10.78 -11.15 -0.51
N PHE A 292 -10.99 -11.68 0.71
CA PHE A 292 -10.45 -11.09 1.93
C PHE A 292 -8.92 -11.02 1.91
N LEU A 293 -8.25 -12.15 1.63
CA LEU A 293 -6.78 -12.15 1.54
C LEU A 293 -6.29 -11.27 0.38
N GLY A 294 -7.00 -11.26 -0.75
CA GLY A 294 -6.67 -10.38 -1.88
C GLY A 294 -6.71 -8.91 -1.48
N ALA A 295 -7.74 -8.48 -0.76
CA ALA A 295 -7.86 -7.11 -0.25
C ALA A 295 -6.70 -6.74 0.70
N ALA A 296 -6.40 -7.62 1.67
CA ALA A 296 -5.28 -7.42 2.59
C ALA A 296 -3.94 -7.34 1.83
N LEU A 297 -3.69 -8.24 0.88
CA LEU A 297 -2.46 -8.24 0.08
C LEU A 297 -2.30 -6.92 -0.69
N GLY A 298 -3.35 -6.43 -1.36
CA GLY A 298 -3.34 -5.17 -2.09
C GLY A 298 -3.06 -3.98 -1.18
N TYR A 299 -3.76 -3.92 -0.05
CA TYR A 299 -3.60 -2.85 0.94
C TYR A 299 -2.18 -2.77 1.49
N PHE A 300 -1.66 -3.87 2.06
CA PHE A 300 -0.35 -3.85 2.72
C PHE A 300 0.82 -3.71 1.75
N THR A 301 0.73 -4.30 0.56
CA THR A 301 1.73 -4.06 -0.49
C THR A 301 1.82 -2.58 -0.83
N SER A 302 0.67 -1.92 -1.04
CA SER A 302 0.64 -0.50 -1.40
C SER A 302 1.07 0.41 -0.25
N LYS A 303 0.70 0.10 1.00
CA LYS A 303 1.20 0.84 2.17
C LYS A 303 2.72 0.75 2.28
N THR A 304 3.31 -0.42 2.01
CA THR A 304 4.77 -0.59 1.98
C THR A 304 5.41 0.26 0.89
N LEU A 305 4.86 0.25 -0.33
CA LEU A 305 5.38 1.06 -1.44
C LEU A 305 5.23 2.55 -1.18
N LEU A 306 4.10 2.99 -0.63
CA LEU A 306 3.90 4.40 -0.24
C LEU A 306 4.95 4.84 0.79
N ARG A 307 5.24 4.04 1.82
CA ARG A 307 6.33 4.31 2.78
C ARG A 307 7.68 4.43 2.07
N LEU A 308 8.04 3.49 1.19
CA LEU A 308 9.29 3.53 0.43
C LEU A 308 9.40 4.80 -0.42
N HIS A 309 8.30 5.27 -0.98
CA HIS A 309 8.27 6.50 -1.77
C HIS A 309 8.17 7.78 -0.92
N SER A 310 7.74 7.71 0.34
CA SER A 310 7.75 8.85 1.28
C SER A 310 9.12 9.04 1.92
N ASP A 311 9.83 7.96 2.25
CA ASP A 311 11.12 7.97 2.94
C ASP A 311 12.29 8.36 2.02
N LYS A 312 12.04 8.61 0.73
CA LYS A 312 13.07 8.98 -0.27
C LYS A 312 13.85 10.27 0.04
N LYS A 313 13.69 10.85 1.22
CA LYS A 313 14.53 11.93 1.74
C LYS A 313 15.84 11.49 2.39
N GLY A 314 16.08 10.19 2.59
CA GLY A 314 17.30 9.72 3.22
C GLY A 314 17.52 8.22 3.09
N GLN A 315 18.57 7.86 2.36
CA GLN A 315 19.20 6.53 2.33
C GLN A 315 18.44 5.42 1.59
N HIS A 316 18.74 5.25 0.30
CA HIS A 316 18.31 4.07 -0.46
C HIS A 316 19.43 3.05 -0.58
N PHE A 317 19.11 1.80 -0.22
CA PHE A 317 19.81 0.66 -0.80
C PHE A 317 19.14 0.34 -2.14
N THR A 318 19.89 0.43 -3.22
CA THR A 318 19.46 -0.02 -4.54
C THR A 318 20.08 -1.37 -4.82
N ILE A 319 19.23 -2.35 -5.17
CA ILE A 319 19.68 -3.65 -5.65
C ILE A 319 19.30 -3.71 -7.12
N TYR A 320 20.27 -3.77 -8.01
CA TYR A 320 20.00 -3.94 -9.44
C TYR A 320 20.90 -4.99 -10.07
N PRO A 321 20.35 -5.80 -11.01
CA PRO A 321 21.14 -6.72 -11.76
C PRO A 321 22.06 -5.95 -12.71
N ARG A 322 23.35 -6.30 -12.70
CA ARG A 322 24.32 -5.82 -13.67
C ARG A 322 24.66 -6.94 -14.63
N VAL A 323 24.48 -6.71 -15.92
CA VAL A 323 24.94 -7.61 -16.97
C VAL A 323 25.93 -6.84 -17.81
N ASP A 324 27.18 -7.30 -17.86
CA ASP A 324 28.20 -6.79 -18.75
C ASP A 324 28.79 -7.92 -19.61
N ARG A 325 29.71 -7.57 -20.52
CA ARG A 325 30.30 -8.56 -21.45
C ARG A 325 31.07 -9.68 -20.77
N ASN A 326 31.40 -9.54 -19.50
CA ASN A 326 32.23 -10.46 -18.73
C ASN A 326 31.43 -11.26 -17.69
N GLY A 327 30.11 -11.03 -17.59
CA GLY A 327 29.24 -11.78 -16.68
C GLY A 327 28.10 -10.95 -16.10
N GLY A 328 27.22 -11.63 -15.36
CA GLY A 328 26.12 -11.02 -14.61
C GLY A 328 26.43 -10.96 -13.12
N GLY A 329 25.96 -9.91 -12.43
CA GLY A 329 26.12 -9.75 -11.00
C GLY A 329 24.96 -8.94 -10.40
N ILE A 330 24.90 -8.90 -9.07
CA ILE A 330 23.98 -8.04 -8.33
C ILE A 330 24.80 -6.87 -7.75
N VAL A 331 24.38 -5.65 -8.03
CA VAL A 331 25.00 -4.45 -7.46
C VAL A 331 24.14 -3.96 -6.30
N LEU A 332 24.77 -3.83 -5.13
CA LEU A 332 24.19 -3.17 -3.95
C LEU A 332 24.73 -1.76 -3.91
N GLY A 333 23.87 -0.77 -4.14
CA GLY A 333 24.22 0.64 -4.01
C GLY A 333 23.58 1.25 -2.75
N LYS A 334 24.35 2.05 -2.00
CA LYS A 334 23.83 2.91 -0.93
C LYS A 334 24.11 4.35 -1.33
N ARG A 335 23.06 5.14 -1.45
CA ARG A 335 23.19 6.59 -1.62
C ARG A 335 23.18 7.22 -0.23
N PHE A 336 24.21 8.02 0.07
CA PHE A 336 24.34 8.76 1.34
C PHE A 336 23.74 10.16 1.17
#